data_298a7aefdd2ff31a8c5af31a311024e4
#
_entry.id   298a7aefdd2ff31a8c5af31a311024e4
#
_cell.length_a   1.000
_cell.length_b   1.000
_cell.length_c   1.000
_cell.angle_alpha   90.00
_cell.angle_beta   90.00
_cell.angle_gamma   90.00
#
_symmetry.space_group_name_H-M   'P 1'
#
loop_
_entity.id
_entity.type
_entity.pdbx_description
1 polymer ?
#
loop_
_entity_poly.entity_id
_entity_poly.type
_entity_poly.pdbx_seq_one_letter_code
_entity_poly.pdbx_strand_id
1 'polypeptide(L)'
;MLSEDFLDDEGENQDAYDDLIVSIEAQKRGLNLLIAVCDDANFRDQIIAQYEAELQSTFRTYRVTLARQEPSLKAALNQLVQQEEYLRQQNPAAITVMGAEQLYFLRLGNEQSEQEKFFGYLQWTREGLREFPFAIVLWVTNQILVNLIKKAPDFWSWRNGVFRFESKKTNAIAGKELEHIRFVFRDTELASTDTNEDNSFFLPIQDLQGLIEKVEQEQGNKDRSLATLYSRLGDIYRSRLERGESQNYQEEQELAIKYWRKAIELQNESGSQIDLATSLDNLAGIYRATGHYSEAEPLYKQALELRKRLLGENHSSFANSLNNLAGLYKSTGQYTKAELLYQEALELRKRLLGENHADVVASLNNLALLYDEQGRYEEAEPLYLQSLELEKHLVGENHLSFTFILNNLALLYYHQGRYTEAEPLSLQAIELDKRFLGEDNPDVATDLHNLGLIYRAQGRYDRAESLFLESLELKQRLLQKAHPLLADTIYALGYMYREQGRYNEAEPLCIKALELDKHLLGENHPNVAESLNNLAEIYRETGRYAEAEPLYLQALDICERVWGVNHLRSVTVRQNLEKLAAAMQNNGERDVLSTTRCANDNPFGESIT
;
A
#
# COMPACT_ATOMS: atom_id res chain seq x y z
N MET A 1 1.35 -35.19 22.67
CA MET A 1 2.55 -34.34 22.55
C MET A 1 2.16 -33.22 21.62
N LEU A 2 2.04 -32.00 22.16
CA LEU A 2 1.75 -30.79 21.39
C LEU A 2 2.84 -30.61 20.33
N SER A 3 2.48 -30.18 19.12
CA SER A 3 3.48 -29.84 18.10
C SER A 3 4.32 -28.65 18.58
N GLU A 4 5.56 -28.54 18.12
CA GLU A 4 6.45 -27.41 18.45
C GLU A 4 5.83 -26.04 18.10
N ASP A 5 4.80 -26.01 17.25
CA ASP A 5 4.04 -24.79 16.88
C ASP A 5 3.06 -24.32 17.97
N PHE A 6 2.77 -25.15 18.99
CA PHE A 6 1.85 -24.84 20.08
C PHE A 6 2.52 -24.12 21.25
N LEU A 7 3.84 -24.24 21.35
CA LEU A 7 4.64 -23.61 22.39
C LEU A 7 5.08 -22.24 21.88
N ASP A 8 4.37 -21.19 22.25
CA ASP A 8 4.91 -19.83 22.24
C ASP A 8 5.91 -19.67 23.40
N ASP A 9 6.85 -18.73 23.25
CA ASP A 9 7.90 -18.53 24.28
C ASP A 9 7.34 -18.02 25.62
N GLU A 10 6.06 -17.61 25.67
CA GLU A 10 5.37 -17.04 26.83
C GLU A 10 4.25 -17.94 27.40
N GLY A 11 3.89 -19.03 26.73
CA GLY A 11 2.86 -19.98 27.20
C GLY A 11 1.41 -19.50 27.01
N GLU A 12 1.19 -18.36 26.34
CA GLU A 12 -0.14 -17.74 26.20
C GLU A 12 -1.17 -18.61 25.45
N ASN A 13 -0.71 -19.35 24.44
CA ASN A 13 -1.60 -20.29 23.71
C ASN A 13 -2.02 -21.47 24.56
N GLN A 14 -1.12 -21.98 25.45
CA GLN A 14 -1.44 -23.07 26.38
C GLN A 14 -2.44 -22.58 27.44
N ASP A 15 -2.24 -21.40 28.01
CA ASP A 15 -3.17 -20.83 28.98
C ASP A 15 -4.56 -20.60 28.35
N ALA A 16 -4.62 -20.04 27.13
CA ALA A 16 -5.87 -19.86 26.40
C ALA A 16 -6.58 -21.19 26.08
N TYR A 17 -5.81 -22.25 25.81
CA TYR A 17 -6.33 -23.59 25.56
C TYR A 17 -6.91 -24.20 26.84
N ASP A 18 -6.17 -24.17 27.95
CA ASP A 18 -6.61 -24.69 29.23
C ASP A 18 -7.87 -23.96 29.74
N ASP A 19 -7.91 -22.66 29.60
CA ASP A 19 -9.08 -21.82 29.92
C ASP A 19 -10.28 -22.16 29.03
N LEU A 20 -10.08 -22.45 27.75
CA LEU A 20 -11.14 -22.87 26.83
C LEU A 20 -11.73 -24.21 27.28
N ILE A 21 -10.90 -25.23 27.60
CA ILE A 21 -11.33 -26.54 28.10
C ILE A 21 -12.12 -26.40 29.37
N VAL A 22 -11.58 -25.69 30.37
CA VAL A 22 -12.25 -25.43 31.66
C VAL A 22 -13.58 -24.75 31.44
N SER A 23 -13.65 -23.78 30.52
CA SER A 23 -14.90 -23.06 30.20
C SER A 23 -15.93 -23.95 29.53
N ILE A 24 -15.53 -24.88 28.65
CA ILE A 24 -16.44 -25.87 28.05
C ILE A 24 -17.00 -26.80 29.14
N GLU A 25 -16.18 -27.27 30.06
CA GLU A 25 -16.54 -28.22 31.11
C GLU A 25 -17.33 -27.59 32.26
N ALA A 26 -17.18 -26.29 32.51
CA ALA A 26 -17.80 -25.59 33.63
C ALA A 26 -19.34 -25.60 33.61
N GLN A 27 -19.94 -25.61 32.42
CA GLN A 27 -21.40 -25.50 32.27
C GLN A 27 -21.98 -26.71 31.51
N LYS A 28 -22.41 -27.71 32.26
CA LYS A 28 -22.99 -28.95 31.71
C LYS A 28 -24.47 -28.84 31.32
N ARG A 29 -25.17 -27.77 31.70
CA ARG A 29 -26.58 -27.52 31.37
C ARG A 29 -26.83 -26.02 31.16
N GLY A 30 -27.48 -25.68 30.05
CA GLY A 30 -27.73 -24.32 29.61
C GLY A 30 -26.80 -23.85 28.48
N LEU A 31 -27.14 -22.76 27.85
CA LEU A 31 -26.33 -22.15 26.80
C LEU A 31 -24.99 -21.68 27.37
N ASN A 32 -23.89 -22.19 26.79
CA ASN A 32 -22.53 -21.69 27.07
C ASN A 32 -21.91 -21.24 25.76
N LEU A 33 -21.92 -19.92 25.51
CA LEU A 33 -21.40 -19.33 24.28
C LEU A 33 -19.97 -18.86 24.49
N LEU A 34 -19.05 -19.49 23.82
CA LEU A 34 -17.60 -19.22 23.84
C LEU A 34 -17.15 -18.75 22.46
N ILE A 35 -16.25 -17.78 22.42
CA ILE A 35 -15.68 -17.26 21.18
C ILE A 35 -14.20 -17.58 21.16
N ALA A 36 -13.76 -18.37 20.17
CA ALA A 36 -12.37 -18.68 19.93
C ALA A 36 -11.87 -17.92 18.71
N VAL A 37 -10.71 -17.28 18.83
CA VAL A 37 -10.14 -16.38 17.84
C VAL A 37 -8.83 -16.94 17.33
N CYS A 38 -8.73 -17.15 16.01
CA CYS A 38 -7.51 -17.57 15.36
C CYS A 38 -7.53 -17.18 13.88
N ASP A 39 -6.48 -16.51 13.42
CA ASP A 39 -6.37 -16.08 12.03
C ASP A 39 -5.75 -17.14 11.12
N ASP A 40 -4.96 -18.09 11.67
CA ASP A 40 -4.39 -19.23 10.93
C ASP A 40 -5.35 -20.43 10.93
N ALA A 41 -5.89 -20.75 9.76
CA ALA A 41 -6.84 -21.85 9.62
C ALA A 41 -6.25 -23.23 9.95
N ASN A 42 -4.98 -23.49 9.62
CA ASN A 42 -4.33 -24.77 9.90
C ASN A 42 -4.07 -24.92 11.40
N PHE A 43 -3.62 -23.86 12.05
CA PHE A 43 -3.39 -23.84 13.49
C PHE A 43 -4.71 -23.99 14.26
N ARG A 44 -5.74 -23.27 13.86
CA ARG A 44 -7.11 -23.42 14.39
C ARG A 44 -7.59 -24.87 14.33
N ASP A 45 -7.45 -25.51 13.15
CA ASP A 45 -7.93 -26.87 12.93
C ASP A 45 -7.16 -27.89 13.79
N GLN A 46 -5.89 -27.65 14.10
CA GLN A 46 -5.10 -28.43 15.06
C GLN A 46 -5.65 -28.29 16.48
N ILE A 47 -5.92 -27.05 16.93
CA ILE A 47 -6.52 -26.78 18.24
C ILE A 47 -7.88 -27.46 18.38
N ILE A 48 -8.74 -27.35 17.34
CA ILE A 48 -10.06 -28.01 17.31
C ILE A 48 -9.91 -29.52 17.46
N ALA A 49 -9.03 -30.15 16.68
CA ALA A 49 -8.82 -31.58 16.74
C ALA A 49 -8.33 -32.03 18.14
N GLN A 50 -7.51 -31.23 18.77
CA GLN A 50 -6.95 -31.51 20.09
C GLN A 50 -8.02 -31.44 21.19
N TYR A 51 -8.78 -30.35 21.30
CA TYR A 51 -9.79 -30.25 22.37
C TYR A 51 -10.96 -31.22 22.15
N GLU A 52 -11.32 -31.51 20.90
CA GLU A 52 -12.34 -32.52 20.64
C GLU A 52 -11.90 -33.92 21.09
N ALA A 53 -10.62 -34.25 20.90
CA ALA A 53 -10.07 -35.51 21.39
C ALA A 53 -10.03 -35.60 22.92
N GLU A 54 -9.69 -34.50 23.59
CA GLU A 54 -9.62 -34.41 25.04
C GLU A 54 -11.02 -34.51 25.67
N LEU A 55 -12.01 -33.81 25.09
CA LEU A 55 -13.39 -33.80 25.57
C LEU A 55 -14.16 -35.12 25.31
N GLN A 56 -13.67 -36.06 24.50
CA GLN A 56 -14.37 -37.29 24.17
C GLN A 56 -14.80 -38.12 25.39
N SER A 57 -14.09 -37.97 26.52
CA SER A 57 -14.44 -38.68 27.76
C SER A 57 -15.62 -38.08 28.51
N THR A 58 -15.91 -36.78 28.32
CA THR A 58 -16.90 -35.98 29.09
C THR A 58 -18.05 -35.47 28.23
N PHE A 59 -17.80 -35.17 26.95
CA PHE A 59 -18.78 -34.62 26.02
C PHE A 59 -18.75 -35.32 24.67
N ARG A 60 -19.89 -35.38 23.98
CA ARG A 60 -19.89 -35.58 22.54
C ARG A 60 -19.61 -34.27 21.84
N THR A 61 -18.69 -34.30 20.88
CA THR A 61 -18.30 -33.14 20.10
C THR A 61 -18.95 -33.20 18.71
N TYR A 62 -19.41 -32.06 18.24
CA TYR A 62 -20.01 -31.87 16.91
C TYR A 62 -19.43 -30.67 16.23
N ARG A 63 -19.34 -30.72 14.89
CA ARG A 63 -18.91 -29.56 14.08
C ARG A 63 -20.06 -29.10 13.19
N VAL A 64 -20.18 -27.77 13.07
CA VAL A 64 -21.14 -27.10 12.19
C VAL A 64 -20.42 -26.02 11.42
N THR A 65 -20.68 -25.93 10.11
CA THR A 65 -20.17 -24.85 9.27
C THR A 65 -21.33 -23.95 8.87
N LEU A 66 -21.16 -22.65 9.00
CA LEU A 66 -22.16 -21.65 8.60
C LEU A 66 -22.33 -21.65 7.07
N ALA A 67 -23.58 -21.70 6.62
CA ALA A 67 -23.90 -21.65 5.20
C ALA A 67 -23.74 -20.23 4.66
N ARG A 68 -23.02 -20.01 3.57
CA ARG A 68 -22.77 -18.69 2.98
C ARG A 68 -24.06 -17.93 2.61
N GLN A 69 -25.01 -18.63 2.00
CA GLN A 69 -26.27 -18.01 1.54
C GLN A 69 -27.16 -17.56 2.68
N GLU A 70 -27.16 -18.29 3.79
CA GLU A 70 -27.96 -18.01 4.99
C GLU A 70 -27.10 -18.27 6.25
N PRO A 71 -26.18 -17.35 6.60
CA PRO A 71 -25.21 -17.56 7.67
C PRO A 71 -25.85 -17.36 9.06
N SER A 72 -26.91 -18.11 9.36
CA SER A 72 -27.61 -18.07 10.63
C SER A 72 -27.11 -19.15 11.58
N LEU A 73 -26.48 -18.73 12.69
CA LEU A 73 -26.04 -19.62 13.76
C LEU A 73 -27.21 -20.45 14.29
N LYS A 74 -28.36 -19.82 14.52
CA LYS A 74 -29.57 -20.52 14.99
C LYS A 74 -30.06 -21.57 14.00
N ALA A 75 -30.08 -21.25 12.70
CA ALA A 75 -30.51 -22.21 11.68
C ALA A 75 -29.56 -23.42 11.59
N ALA A 76 -28.25 -23.17 11.64
CA ALA A 76 -27.23 -24.22 11.61
C ALA A 76 -27.34 -25.17 12.83
N LEU A 77 -27.54 -24.62 14.02
CA LEU A 77 -27.75 -25.39 15.24
C LEU A 77 -29.06 -26.19 15.21
N ASN A 78 -30.15 -25.60 14.74
CA ASN A 78 -31.43 -26.29 14.57
C ASN A 78 -31.30 -27.51 13.63
N GLN A 79 -30.63 -27.34 12.51
CA GLN A 79 -30.40 -28.42 11.55
C GLN A 79 -29.61 -29.56 12.20
N LEU A 80 -28.52 -29.24 12.91
CA LEU A 80 -27.73 -30.24 13.63
C LEU A 80 -28.54 -30.98 14.68
N VAL A 81 -29.32 -30.28 15.51
CA VAL A 81 -30.17 -30.88 16.54
C VAL A 81 -31.26 -31.79 15.93
N GLN A 82 -31.82 -31.42 14.78
CA GLN A 82 -32.79 -32.26 14.07
C GLN A 82 -32.15 -33.55 13.53
N GLN A 83 -30.90 -33.54 13.13
CA GLN A 83 -30.20 -34.70 12.60
C GLN A 83 -29.72 -35.66 13.68
N GLU A 84 -29.33 -35.13 14.85
CA GLU A 84 -28.69 -35.90 15.91
C GLU A 84 -29.65 -36.19 17.08
N GLU A 85 -30.01 -37.46 17.28
CA GLU A 85 -30.90 -37.90 18.36
C GLU A 85 -30.35 -37.56 19.75
N TYR A 86 -29.03 -37.66 19.95
CA TYR A 86 -28.34 -37.34 21.19
C TYR A 86 -28.55 -35.90 21.62
N LEU A 87 -28.52 -34.94 20.66
CA LEU A 87 -28.75 -33.54 20.90
C LEU A 87 -30.24 -33.22 21.13
N ARG A 88 -31.14 -33.91 20.45
CA ARG A 88 -32.60 -33.80 20.69
C ARG A 88 -32.97 -34.18 22.11
N GLN A 89 -32.25 -35.11 22.72
CA GLN A 89 -32.44 -35.48 24.12
C GLN A 89 -31.76 -34.52 25.11
N GLN A 90 -31.18 -33.44 24.61
CA GLN A 90 -30.48 -32.39 25.41
C GLN A 90 -29.34 -32.97 26.29
N ASN A 91 -28.68 -34.01 25.81
CA ASN A 91 -27.49 -34.54 26.48
C ASN A 91 -26.29 -33.60 26.34
N PRO A 92 -25.36 -33.59 27.30
CA PRO A 92 -24.18 -32.70 27.27
C PRO A 92 -23.36 -32.87 26.00
N ALA A 93 -23.14 -31.76 25.29
CA ALA A 93 -22.37 -31.73 24.05
C ALA A 93 -21.59 -30.43 23.90
N ALA A 94 -20.47 -30.48 23.19
CA ALA A 94 -19.74 -29.32 22.73
C ALA A 94 -19.87 -29.19 21.19
N ILE A 95 -20.29 -28.03 20.73
CA ILE A 95 -20.54 -27.77 19.32
C ILE A 95 -19.54 -26.71 18.82
N THR A 96 -18.67 -27.12 17.93
CA THR A 96 -17.71 -26.25 17.24
C THR A 96 -18.39 -25.64 16.01
N VAL A 97 -18.43 -24.31 15.95
CA VAL A 97 -19.02 -23.57 14.83
C VAL A 97 -17.90 -22.88 14.04
N MET A 98 -17.82 -23.18 12.75
CA MET A 98 -16.84 -22.66 11.81
C MET A 98 -17.52 -21.96 10.63
N GLY A 99 -16.75 -21.35 9.76
CA GLY A 99 -17.23 -20.78 8.50
C GLY A 99 -17.57 -19.29 8.58
N ALA A 100 -17.49 -18.67 9.77
CA ALA A 100 -17.64 -17.22 9.89
C ALA A 100 -16.55 -16.47 9.09
N GLU A 101 -15.35 -17.00 9.07
CA GLU A 101 -14.19 -16.51 8.31
C GLU A 101 -14.35 -16.62 6.79
N GLN A 102 -15.27 -17.47 6.32
CA GLN A 102 -15.54 -17.69 4.91
C GLN A 102 -16.66 -16.81 4.35
N LEU A 103 -17.30 -16.02 5.21
CA LEU A 103 -18.41 -15.14 4.82
C LEU A 103 -17.88 -13.90 4.11
N TYR A 104 -18.44 -13.62 2.94
CA TYR A 104 -18.08 -12.43 2.18
C TYR A 104 -18.63 -11.16 2.84
N PHE A 105 -17.80 -10.14 2.95
CA PHE A 105 -18.19 -8.81 3.42
C PHE A 105 -18.64 -7.88 2.27
N LEU A 106 -18.42 -8.28 1.01
CA LEU A 106 -18.81 -7.50 -0.17
C LEU A 106 -20.33 -7.52 -0.37
N ARG A 107 -20.89 -6.34 -0.64
CA ARG A 107 -22.27 -6.20 -1.09
C ARG A 107 -22.35 -6.46 -2.58
N LEU A 108 -23.16 -7.41 -2.98
CA LEU A 108 -23.48 -7.65 -4.39
C LEU A 108 -24.76 -6.88 -4.73
N GLY A 109 -24.62 -5.74 -5.39
CA GLY A 109 -25.74 -4.85 -5.68
C GLY A 109 -26.38 -4.21 -4.43
N ASN A 110 -27.71 -4.26 -4.33
CA ASN A 110 -28.47 -3.72 -3.19
C ASN A 110 -28.66 -4.73 -2.03
N GLU A 111 -28.12 -5.93 -2.13
CA GLU A 111 -28.24 -6.93 -1.08
C GLU A 111 -27.19 -6.70 0.02
N GLN A 112 -27.56 -7.10 1.25
CA GLN A 112 -26.61 -7.12 2.37
C GLN A 112 -25.52 -8.17 2.10
N SER A 113 -24.27 -7.88 2.50
CA SER A 113 -23.19 -8.85 2.44
C SER A 113 -23.46 -10.07 3.33
N GLU A 114 -22.78 -11.20 3.06
CA GLU A 114 -22.91 -12.41 3.87
C GLU A 114 -22.56 -12.13 5.34
N GLN A 115 -21.53 -11.33 5.60
CA GLN A 115 -21.17 -10.92 6.95
C GLN A 115 -22.23 -10.00 7.59
N GLU A 116 -22.81 -9.07 6.85
CA GLU A 116 -23.90 -8.22 7.37
C GLU A 116 -25.14 -9.07 7.71
N LYS A 117 -25.49 -10.04 6.87
CA LYS A 117 -26.53 -11.03 7.17
C LYS A 117 -26.21 -11.82 8.43
N PHE A 118 -24.94 -12.27 8.57
CA PHE A 118 -24.48 -13.00 9.76
C PHE A 118 -24.63 -12.18 11.05
N PHE A 119 -24.12 -10.95 11.08
CA PHE A 119 -24.25 -10.08 12.25
C PHE A 119 -25.70 -9.71 12.53
N GLY A 120 -26.49 -9.48 11.49
CA GLY A 120 -27.95 -9.27 11.61
C GLY A 120 -28.63 -10.48 12.24
N TYR A 121 -28.37 -11.69 11.79
CA TYR A 121 -28.91 -12.90 12.39
C TYR A 121 -28.48 -13.08 13.84
N LEU A 122 -27.22 -12.83 14.18
CA LEU A 122 -26.77 -12.91 15.57
C LEU A 122 -27.51 -11.91 16.47
N GLN A 123 -27.71 -10.69 16.01
CA GLN A 123 -28.40 -9.64 16.75
C GLN A 123 -29.90 -9.97 16.98
N TRP A 124 -30.57 -10.48 15.93
CA TRP A 124 -32.01 -10.73 15.98
C TRP A 124 -32.41 -12.10 16.53
N THR A 125 -31.55 -13.12 16.42
CA THR A 125 -31.89 -14.50 16.84
C THR A 125 -31.32 -14.90 18.19
N ARG A 126 -30.64 -13.99 18.88
CA ARG A 126 -29.94 -14.26 20.15
C ARG A 126 -30.83 -14.96 21.18
N GLU A 127 -32.07 -14.48 21.40
CA GLU A 127 -32.99 -15.08 22.37
C GLU A 127 -33.31 -16.56 22.04
N GLY A 128 -33.37 -16.90 20.76
CA GLY A 128 -33.59 -18.25 20.31
C GLY A 128 -32.39 -19.18 20.49
N LEU A 129 -31.20 -18.68 20.83
CA LEU A 129 -30.06 -19.53 21.18
C LEU A 129 -30.19 -20.17 22.56
N ARG A 130 -31.05 -19.63 23.45
CA ARG A 130 -31.35 -20.24 24.75
C ARG A 130 -31.99 -21.62 24.66
N GLU A 131 -32.56 -21.96 23.51
CA GLU A 131 -33.12 -23.28 23.24
C GLU A 131 -32.06 -24.38 23.15
N PHE A 132 -30.76 -24.01 23.00
CA PHE A 132 -29.63 -24.92 22.85
C PHE A 132 -28.82 -25.00 24.15
N PRO A 133 -29.05 -26.00 25.02
CA PRO A 133 -28.35 -26.14 26.29
C PRO A 133 -26.95 -26.81 26.11
N PHE A 134 -26.14 -26.30 25.19
CA PHE A 134 -24.85 -26.85 24.83
C PHE A 134 -23.72 -25.83 25.01
N ALA A 135 -22.49 -26.32 25.13
CA ALA A 135 -21.32 -25.48 24.94
C ALA A 135 -21.12 -25.24 23.43
N ILE A 136 -21.14 -23.97 23.02
CA ILE A 136 -21.01 -23.56 21.62
C ILE A 136 -19.73 -22.74 21.51
N VAL A 137 -18.74 -23.25 20.77
CA VAL A 137 -17.46 -22.57 20.48
C VAL A 137 -17.53 -22.01 19.07
N LEU A 138 -17.73 -20.69 18.95
CA LEU A 138 -17.75 -19.97 17.68
C LEU A 138 -16.33 -19.53 17.34
N TRP A 139 -15.78 -20.09 16.30
CA TRP A 139 -14.47 -19.71 15.76
C TRP A 139 -14.59 -18.53 14.81
N VAL A 140 -13.78 -17.51 15.06
CA VAL A 140 -13.74 -16.27 14.28
C VAL A 140 -12.30 -15.82 14.09
N THR A 141 -12.06 -14.96 13.10
CA THR A 141 -10.80 -14.21 12.98
C THR A 141 -10.83 -12.95 13.86
N ASN A 142 -9.68 -12.34 14.10
CA ASN A 142 -9.60 -11.07 14.83
C ASN A 142 -10.52 -10.00 14.24
N GLN A 143 -10.61 -9.95 12.92
CA GLN A 143 -11.48 -9.02 12.21
C GLN A 143 -12.97 -9.26 12.49
N ILE A 144 -13.40 -10.50 12.37
CA ILE A 144 -14.81 -10.84 12.64
C ILE A 144 -15.13 -10.53 14.09
N LEU A 145 -14.18 -10.74 15.01
CA LEU A 145 -14.31 -10.36 16.41
C LEU A 145 -14.58 -8.86 16.57
N VAL A 146 -13.79 -8.00 15.93
CA VAL A 146 -13.98 -6.54 15.98
C VAL A 146 -15.35 -6.14 15.41
N ASN A 147 -15.73 -6.72 14.28
CA ASN A 147 -17.04 -6.48 13.68
C ASN A 147 -18.20 -7.02 14.55
N LEU A 148 -18.00 -8.16 15.20
CA LEU A 148 -18.99 -8.75 16.12
C LEU A 148 -19.28 -7.81 17.30
N ILE A 149 -18.26 -7.21 17.88
CA ILE A 149 -18.38 -6.24 18.96
C ILE A 149 -19.19 -5.01 18.51
N LYS A 150 -18.89 -4.51 17.30
CA LYS A 150 -19.51 -3.29 16.75
C LYS A 150 -20.92 -3.50 16.22
N LYS A 151 -21.14 -4.60 15.46
CA LYS A 151 -22.36 -4.82 14.66
C LYS A 151 -23.39 -5.75 15.34
N ALA A 152 -22.99 -6.51 16.36
CA ALA A 152 -23.88 -7.36 17.14
C ALA A 152 -23.62 -7.23 18.67
N PRO A 153 -23.71 -6.01 19.24
CA PRO A 153 -23.34 -5.76 20.65
C PRO A 153 -24.20 -6.54 21.64
N ASP A 154 -25.47 -6.78 21.35
CA ASP A 154 -26.36 -7.54 22.25
C ASP A 154 -25.99 -9.03 22.26
N PHE A 155 -25.63 -9.61 21.11
CA PHE A 155 -25.10 -10.97 21.04
C PHE A 155 -23.75 -11.05 21.78
N TRP A 156 -22.88 -10.05 21.57
CA TRP A 156 -21.60 -9.96 22.26
C TRP A 156 -21.71 -9.98 23.78
N SER A 157 -22.76 -9.39 24.35
CA SER A 157 -22.99 -9.36 25.79
C SER A 157 -23.29 -10.74 26.40
N TRP A 158 -23.64 -11.74 25.62
CA TRP A 158 -24.03 -13.09 26.07
C TRP A 158 -22.87 -14.09 26.07
N ARG A 159 -21.69 -13.72 25.58
CA ARG A 159 -20.53 -14.61 25.59
C ARG A 159 -20.04 -14.87 27.02
N ASN A 160 -19.62 -16.08 27.26
CA ASN A 160 -19.05 -16.52 28.55
C ASN A 160 -17.51 -16.42 28.55
N GLY A 161 -16.85 -16.40 27.38
CA GLY A 161 -15.40 -16.25 27.27
C GLY A 161 -14.96 -15.89 25.85
N VAL A 162 -13.75 -15.35 25.76
CA VAL A 162 -13.04 -15.08 24.49
C VAL A 162 -11.63 -15.62 24.65
N PHE A 163 -11.23 -16.52 23.76
CA PHE A 163 -9.94 -17.25 23.79
C PHE A 163 -9.18 -16.94 22.51
N ARG A 164 -7.98 -16.43 22.61
CA ARG A 164 -7.15 -16.01 21.47
C ARG A 164 -5.99 -16.98 21.30
N PHE A 165 -5.76 -17.36 20.05
CA PHE A 165 -4.69 -18.28 19.67
C PHE A 165 -3.89 -17.64 18.54
N GLU A 166 -2.58 -17.47 18.75
CA GLU A 166 -1.67 -16.85 17.80
C GLU A 166 -0.69 -17.88 17.25
N SER A 167 -0.64 -18.06 15.92
CA SER A 167 0.38 -18.90 15.31
C SER A 167 1.68 -18.11 15.12
N LYS A 168 2.85 -18.79 15.21
CA LYS A 168 4.15 -18.16 14.90
C LYS A 168 4.22 -17.56 13.48
N LYS A 169 3.35 -17.99 12.58
CA LYS A 169 3.21 -17.43 11.22
C LYS A 169 2.40 -16.14 11.20
N THR A 170 1.48 -15.95 12.16
CA THR A 170 0.60 -14.77 12.22
C THR A 170 1.34 -13.54 12.73
N ASN A 171 2.38 -13.70 13.56
CA ASN A 171 3.23 -12.57 13.97
C ASN A 171 3.96 -11.90 12.79
N ALA A 172 4.21 -12.64 11.70
CA ALA A 172 4.69 -12.07 10.44
C ALA A 172 3.58 -11.31 9.67
N ILE A 173 2.30 -11.61 9.94
CA ILE A 173 1.15 -10.98 9.29
C ILE A 173 0.72 -9.71 10.05
N ALA A 174 0.82 -9.69 11.39
CA ALA A 174 0.54 -8.49 12.19
C ALA A 174 1.51 -7.34 11.85
N GLY A 175 2.79 -7.66 11.54
CA GLY A 175 3.74 -6.69 10.98
C GLY A 175 3.30 -6.15 9.60
N LYS A 176 2.62 -6.94 8.79
CA LYS A 176 2.15 -6.56 7.45
C LYS A 176 0.91 -5.64 7.46
N GLU A 177 0.06 -5.69 8.48
CA GLU A 177 -1.08 -4.77 8.60
C GLU A 177 -0.63 -3.32 8.90
N LEU A 178 0.52 -3.14 9.54
CA LEU A 178 1.11 -1.83 9.80
C LEU A 178 1.82 -1.24 8.57
N GLU A 179 2.24 -2.06 7.59
CA GLU A 179 2.83 -1.62 6.33
C GLU A 179 1.87 -0.77 5.48
N HIS A 180 0.57 -0.96 5.64
CA HIS A 180 -0.46 -0.24 4.88
C HIS A 180 -0.44 1.29 5.10
N ILE A 181 0.04 1.74 6.25
CA ILE A 181 0.10 3.17 6.59
C ILE A 181 1.24 3.89 5.86
N ARG A 182 2.30 3.19 5.44
CA ARG A 182 3.53 3.80 4.93
C ARG A 182 3.58 4.06 3.44
N PHE A 183 3.05 3.17 2.63
CA PHE A 183 3.01 3.39 1.19
C PHE A 183 2.08 4.54 0.82
N VAL A 184 1.04 4.77 1.60
CA VAL A 184 0.15 5.90 1.47
C VAL A 184 0.89 7.22 1.62
N PHE A 185 1.96 7.29 2.40
CA PHE A 185 2.70 8.52 2.66
C PHE A 185 3.79 8.83 1.62
N ARG A 186 4.39 7.86 0.95
CA ARG A 186 5.40 8.16 -0.09
C ARG A 186 4.82 8.87 -1.30
N ASP A 187 3.55 8.62 -1.60
CA ASP A 187 2.81 9.25 -2.69
C ASP A 187 1.46 9.84 -2.27
N THR A 188 1.24 10.04 -0.96
CA THR A 188 0.24 10.93 -0.39
C THR A 188 -1.20 10.80 -0.87
N GLU A 189 -1.56 9.66 -1.38
CA GLU A 189 -2.96 9.31 -1.49
C GLU A 189 -3.43 8.63 -0.21
N LEU A 190 -3.47 9.40 0.90
CA LEU A 190 -4.36 9.03 1.99
C LEU A 190 -5.77 9.00 1.42
N ALA A 191 -6.20 7.82 1.01
CA ALA A 191 -7.61 7.54 0.98
C ALA A 191 -8.13 7.98 2.35
N SER A 192 -9.13 8.83 2.34
CA SER A 192 -9.73 9.37 3.56
C SER A 192 -9.94 8.30 4.59
N THR A 193 -9.73 8.63 5.86
CA THR A 193 -10.15 7.88 7.03
C THR A 193 -11.66 7.63 7.09
N ASP A 194 -12.45 8.12 6.14
CA ASP A 194 -13.84 7.69 5.92
C ASP A 194 -13.98 6.22 5.51
N THR A 195 -12.88 5.59 5.12
CA THR A 195 -12.77 4.13 4.95
C THR A 195 -12.10 3.46 6.16
N ASN A 196 -12.43 3.88 7.37
CA ASN A 196 -12.24 3.07 8.57
C ASN A 196 -12.96 1.71 8.50
N GLU A 197 -13.53 1.40 7.35
CA GLU A 197 -14.14 0.11 7.04
C GLU A 197 -13.25 -0.79 6.17
N ASP A 198 -12.16 -0.29 5.61
CA ASP A 198 -11.40 -0.99 4.57
C ASP A 198 -10.01 -1.50 4.93
N ASN A 199 -9.75 -1.81 6.18
CA ASN A 199 -8.85 -2.92 6.50
C ASN A 199 -9.57 -4.25 6.27
N SER A 200 -10.24 -4.32 5.16
CA SER A 200 -11.01 -5.46 4.77
C SER A 200 -10.07 -6.45 4.12
N PHE A 201 -9.91 -7.54 4.79
CA PHE A 201 -9.42 -8.82 4.36
C PHE A 201 -9.59 -9.01 2.87
N PHE A 202 -8.47 -9.14 2.21
CA PHE A 202 -8.42 -9.53 0.83
C PHE A 202 -8.94 -10.96 0.74
N LEU A 203 -10.10 -11.16 0.16
CA LEU A 203 -10.43 -12.46 -0.39
C LEU A 203 -9.27 -12.87 -1.29
N PRO A 204 -8.80 -14.12 -1.22
CA PRO A 204 -7.81 -14.62 -2.15
C PRO A 204 -8.21 -14.27 -3.58
N ILE A 205 -7.25 -13.83 -4.38
CA ILE A 205 -7.50 -13.44 -5.79
C ILE A 205 -8.30 -14.51 -6.52
N GLN A 206 -7.99 -15.78 -6.28
CA GLN A 206 -8.69 -16.94 -6.87
C GLN A 206 -10.18 -16.99 -6.51
N ASP A 207 -10.53 -16.67 -5.26
CA ASP A 207 -11.92 -16.66 -4.82
C ASP A 207 -12.71 -15.51 -5.45
N LEU A 208 -12.08 -14.32 -5.58
CA LEU A 208 -12.68 -13.18 -6.29
C LEU A 208 -12.87 -13.49 -7.77
N GLN A 209 -11.88 -14.10 -8.41
CA GLN A 209 -11.99 -14.51 -9.82
C GLN A 209 -13.09 -15.56 -10.01
N GLY A 210 -13.17 -16.55 -9.13
CA GLY A 210 -14.24 -17.54 -9.16
C GLY A 210 -15.64 -16.94 -8.94
N LEU A 211 -15.73 -15.92 -8.08
CA LEU A 211 -16.99 -15.18 -7.86
C LEU A 211 -17.38 -14.38 -9.09
N ILE A 212 -16.42 -13.72 -9.74
CA ILE A 212 -16.64 -12.99 -11.00
C ILE A 212 -17.15 -13.95 -12.07
N GLU A 213 -16.48 -15.09 -12.29
CA GLU A 213 -16.90 -16.10 -13.27
C GLU A 213 -18.33 -16.60 -13.01
N LYS A 214 -18.65 -16.82 -11.74
CA LYS A 214 -20.00 -17.24 -11.35
C LYS A 214 -21.05 -16.18 -11.68
N VAL A 215 -20.79 -14.90 -11.35
CA VAL A 215 -21.72 -13.80 -11.62
C VAL A 215 -21.85 -13.59 -13.13
N GLU A 216 -20.76 -13.63 -13.91
CA GLU A 216 -20.77 -13.55 -15.37
C GLU A 216 -21.63 -14.66 -16.01
N GLN A 217 -21.56 -15.89 -15.47
CA GLN A 217 -22.34 -17.03 -15.97
C GLN A 217 -23.82 -16.96 -15.59
N GLU A 218 -24.15 -16.56 -14.37
CA GLU A 218 -25.53 -16.57 -13.84
C GLU A 218 -26.31 -15.29 -14.20
N GLN A 219 -25.65 -14.13 -14.21
CA GLN A 219 -26.31 -12.83 -14.33
C GLN A 219 -25.85 -12.03 -15.56
N GLY A 220 -24.79 -12.51 -16.23
CA GLY A 220 -24.23 -11.91 -17.45
C GLY A 220 -23.17 -10.84 -17.14
N ASN A 221 -22.40 -10.48 -18.18
CA ASN A 221 -21.20 -9.62 -18.08
C ASN A 221 -21.49 -8.14 -17.76
N LYS A 222 -22.76 -7.75 -17.67
CA LYS A 222 -23.21 -6.37 -17.35
C LYS A 222 -23.85 -6.25 -15.98
N ASP A 223 -23.74 -7.27 -15.16
CA ASP A 223 -24.26 -7.19 -13.80
C ASP A 223 -23.50 -6.14 -12.98
N ARG A 224 -24.26 -5.34 -12.23
CA ARG A 224 -23.72 -4.22 -11.43
C ARG A 224 -22.73 -4.66 -10.35
N SER A 225 -22.90 -5.86 -9.81
CA SER A 225 -22.03 -6.41 -8.77
C SER A 225 -20.61 -6.65 -9.27
N LEU A 226 -20.44 -6.92 -10.59
CA LEU A 226 -19.13 -7.08 -11.22
C LEU A 226 -18.27 -5.83 -11.10
N ALA A 227 -18.86 -4.64 -11.12
CA ALA A 227 -18.11 -3.40 -10.98
C ALA A 227 -17.35 -3.34 -9.66
N THR A 228 -18.00 -3.70 -8.55
CA THR A 228 -17.36 -3.76 -7.22
C THR A 228 -16.28 -4.83 -7.15
N LEU A 229 -16.52 -6.01 -7.74
CA LEU A 229 -15.55 -7.10 -7.75
C LEU A 229 -14.31 -6.76 -8.58
N TYR A 230 -14.49 -6.14 -9.75
CA TYR A 230 -13.36 -5.69 -10.56
C TYR A 230 -12.58 -4.54 -9.90
N SER A 231 -13.26 -3.56 -9.29
CA SER A 231 -12.60 -2.49 -8.53
C SER A 231 -11.73 -3.10 -7.43
N ARG A 232 -12.28 -4.08 -6.71
CA ARG A 232 -11.57 -4.77 -5.63
C ARG A 232 -10.34 -5.54 -6.11
N LEU A 233 -10.41 -6.24 -7.24
CA LEU A 233 -9.23 -6.87 -7.83
C LEU A 233 -8.16 -5.84 -8.21
N GLY A 234 -8.56 -4.70 -8.76
CA GLY A 234 -7.65 -3.59 -9.02
C GLY A 234 -6.93 -3.12 -7.76
N ASP A 235 -7.67 -2.92 -6.65
CA ASP A 235 -7.12 -2.51 -5.35
C ASP A 235 -6.15 -3.55 -4.79
N ILE A 236 -6.46 -4.84 -4.90
CA ILE A 236 -5.58 -5.93 -4.43
C ILE A 236 -4.27 -5.93 -5.21
N TYR A 237 -4.32 -5.87 -6.55
CA TYR A 237 -3.11 -5.86 -7.36
C TYR A 237 -2.26 -4.62 -7.07
N ARG A 238 -2.87 -3.43 -6.92
CA ARG A 238 -2.15 -2.23 -6.49
C ARG A 238 -1.46 -2.43 -5.14
N SER A 239 -2.19 -2.91 -4.15
CA SER A 239 -1.67 -3.16 -2.80
C SER A 239 -0.49 -4.13 -2.80
N ARG A 240 -0.53 -5.17 -3.63
CA ARG A 240 0.58 -6.12 -3.80
C ARG A 240 1.81 -5.47 -4.45
N LEU A 241 1.60 -4.60 -5.44
CA LEU A 241 2.67 -3.82 -6.06
C LEU A 241 3.34 -2.90 -5.02
N GLU A 242 2.54 -2.18 -4.25
CA GLU A 242 3.00 -1.26 -3.21
C GLU A 242 3.78 -1.98 -2.09
N ARG A 243 3.35 -3.19 -1.70
CA ARG A 243 4.00 -4.01 -0.65
C ARG A 243 5.18 -4.84 -1.15
N GLY A 244 5.49 -4.81 -2.45
CA GLY A 244 6.51 -5.69 -3.02
C GLY A 244 6.15 -7.17 -3.04
N GLU A 245 4.87 -7.53 -2.85
CA GLU A 245 4.36 -8.91 -2.86
C GLU A 245 4.07 -9.43 -4.27
N SER A 246 4.23 -8.59 -5.27
CA SER A 246 3.99 -8.93 -6.68
C SER A 246 4.96 -9.99 -7.18
N GLN A 247 4.46 -11.02 -7.85
CA GLN A 247 5.30 -12.03 -8.50
C GLN A 247 5.88 -11.55 -9.83
N ASN A 248 5.16 -10.69 -10.52
CA ASN A 248 5.57 -10.00 -11.73
C ASN A 248 4.98 -8.59 -11.70
N TYR A 249 5.83 -7.61 -11.40
CA TYR A 249 5.42 -6.21 -11.19
C TYR A 249 4.64 -5.65 -12.38
N GLN A 250 5.15 -5.83 -13.60
CA GLN A 250 4.52 -5.31 -14.81
C GLN A 250 3.18 -6.01 -15.12
N GLU A 251 3.13 -7.34 -14.99
CA GLU A 251 1.89 -8.10 -15.23
C GLU A 251 0.79 -7.74 -14.23
N GLU A 252 1.13 -7.66 -12.94
CA GLU A 252 0.16 -7.29 -11.90
C GLU A 252 -0.30 -5.83 -12.05
N GLN A 253 0.57 -4.94 -12.52
CA GLN A 253 0.21 -3.57 -12.87
C GLN A 253 -0.80 -3.52 -14.05
N GLU A 254 -0.54 -4.27 -15.12
CA GLU A 254 -1.48 -4.39 -16.25
C GLU A 254 -2.82 -4.98 -15.83
N LEU A 255 -2.80 -5.95 -14.90
CA LEU A 255 -4.02 -6.53 -14.33
C LEU A 255 -4.81 -5.50 -13.50
N ALA A 256 -4.16 -4.70 -12.66
CA ALA A 256 -4.82 -3.62 -11.93
C ALA A 256 -5.50 -2.63 -12.88
N ILE A 257 -4.79 -2.16 -13.89
CA ILE A 257 -5.31 -1.26 -14.94
C ILE A 257 -6.51 -1.90 -15.64
N LYS A 258 -6.40 -3.17 -16.06
CA LYS A 258 -7.48 -3.91 -16.74
C LYS A 258 -8.73 -4.00 -15.89
N TYR A 259 -8.59 -4.33 -14.62
CA TYR A 259 -9.73 -4.51 -13.73
C TYR A 259 -10.41 -3.18 -13.40
N TRP A 260 -9.67 -2.11 -13.14
CA TRP A 260 -10.30 -0.79 -12.95
C TRP A 260 -10.98 -0.25 -14.22
N ARG A 261 -10.41 -0.48 -15.42
CA ARG A 261 -11.09 -0.13 -16.67
C ARG A 261 -12.44 -0.84 -16.80
N LYS A 262 -12.50 -2.14 -16.48
CA LYS A 262 -13.77 -2.89 -16.47
C LYS A 262 -14.75 -2.35 -15.42
N ALA A 263 -14.26 -2.04 -14.21
CA ALA A 263 -15.07 -1.44 -13.16
C ALA A 263 -15.68 -0.11 -13.63
N ILE A 264 -14.86 0.79 -14.18
CA ILE A 264 -15.27 2.10 -14.70
C ILE A 264 -16.33 1.97 -15.80
N GLU A 265 -16.17 1.02 -16.73
CA GLU A 265 -17.14 0.76 -17.79
C GLU A 265 -18.52 0.42 -17.21
N LEU A 266 -18.57 -0.54 -16.27
CA LEU A 266 -19.81 -0.96 -15.62
C LEU A 266 -20.40 0.12 -14.71
N GLN A 267 -19.58 0.88 -13.99
CA GLN A 267 -20.03 1.98 -13.12
C GLN A 267 -20.64 3.13 -13.94
N ASN A 268 -20.10 3.42 -15.11
CA ASN A 268 -20.69 4.38 -16.06
C ASN A 268 -22.09 3.95 -16.53
N GLU A 269 -22.29 2.65 -16.82
CA GLU A 269 -23.59 2.12 -17.24
C GLU A 269 -24.58 1.99 -16.07
N SER A 270 -24.10 1.65 -14.87
CA SER A 270 -24.94 1.32 -13.71
C SER A 270 -25.37 2.53 -12.87
N GLY A 271 -24.70 3.68 -13.02
CA GLY A 271 -25.02 4.93 -12.31
C GLY A 271 -24.46 5.05 -10.89
N SER A 272 -23.56 4.16 -10.44
CA SER A 272 -22.83 4.34 -9.16
C SER A 272 -21.67 5.35 -9.31
N GLN A 273 -22.03 6.64 -9.25
CA GLN A 273 -21.09 7.71 -9.60
C GLN A 273 -20.02 7.99 -8.51
N ILE A 274 -20.26 7.61 -7.25
CA ILE A 274 -19.27 7.74 -6.16
C ILE A 274 -18.17 6.69 -6.35
N ASP A 275 -18.55 5.43 -6.59
CA ASP A 275 -17.60 4.35 -6.84
C ASP A 275 -16.80 4.59 -8.14
N LEU A 276 -17.46 5.17 -9.14
CA LEU A 276 -16.82 5.60 -10.38
C LEU A 276 -15.70 6.61 -10.10
N ALA A 277 -15.95 7.61 -9.26
CA ALA A 277 -14.93 8.61 -8.91
C ALA A 277 -13.72 7.96 -8.22
N THR A 278 -13.95 6.97 -7.36
CA THR A 278 -12.87 6.23 -6.69
C THR A 278 -12.07 5.36 -7.68
N SER A 279 -12.74 4.63 -8.56
CA SER A 279 -12.05 3.82 -9.58
C SER A 279 -11.25 4.67 -10.56
N LEU A 280 -11.73 5.87 -10.90
CA LEU A 280 -11.02 6.83 -11.76
C LEU A 280 -9.75 7.35 -11.06
N ASP A 281 -9.83 7.72 -9.77
CA ASP A 281 -8.67 8.15 -8.99
C ASP A 281 -7.61 7.04 -8.90
N ASN A 282 -8.03 5.80 -8.60
CA ASN A 282 -7.12 4.67 -8.48
C ASN A 282 -6.40 4.35 -9.82
N LEU A 283 -7.15 4.36 -10.93
CA LEU A 283 -6.56 4.18 -12.26
C LEU A 283 -5.60 5.33 -12.61
N ALA A 284 -5.97 6.57 -12.29
CA ALA A 284 -5.10 7.72 -12.49
C ALA A 284 -3.82 7.64 -11.65
N GLY A 285 -3.90 7.09 -10.43
CA GLY A 285 -2.75 6.87 -9.55
C GLY A 285 -1.70 5.96 -10.18
N ILE A 286 -2.11 4.81 -10.74
CA ILE A 286 -1.17 3.93 -11.46
C ILE A 286 -0.60 4.61 -12.71
N TYR A 287 -1.42 5.32 -13.49
CA TYR A 287 -0.89 6.05 -14.64
C TYR A 287 0.12 7.13 -14.25
N ARG A 288 -0.10 7.82 -13.13
CA ARG A 288 0.88 8.77 -12.58
C ARG A 288 2.17 8.06 -12.19
N ALA A 289 2.08 6.97 -11.43
CA ALA A 289 3.24 6.18 -10.97
C ALA A 289 4.09 5.61 -12.12
N THR A 290 3.49 5.40 -13.30
CA THR A 290 4.14 4.88 -14.51
C THR A 290 4.49 5.94 -15.54
N GLY A 291 4.38 7.23 -15.17
CA GLY A 291 4.71 8.33 -16.07
C GLY A 291 3.72 8.59 -17.21
N HIS A 292 2.56 7.92 -17.20
CA HIS A 292 1.47 8.14 -18.18
C HIS A 292 0.60 9.33 -17.75
N TYR A 293 1.23 10.49 -17.61
CA TYR A 293 0.60 11.69 -17.04
C TYR A 293 -0.55 12.25 -17.87
N SER A 294 -0.47 12.11 -19.19
CA SER A 294 -1.53 12.54 -20.14
C SER A 294 -2.81 11.75 -19.98
N GLU A 295 -2.72 10.48 -19.59
CA GLU A 295 -3.85 9.62 -19.30
C GLU A 295 -4.39 9.82 -17.89
N ALA A 296 -3.51 10.14 -16.92
CA ALA A 296 -3.88 10.36 -15.52
C ALA A 296 -4.70 11.65 -15.31
N GLU A 297 -4.30 12.76 -15.96
CA GLU A 297 -4.90 14.08 -15.73
C GLU A 297 -6.42 14.13 -15.98
N PRO A 298 -6.94 13.64 -17.13
CA PRO A 298 -8.38 13.65 -17.37
C PRO A 298 -9.18 12.81 -16.38
N LEU A 299 -8.60 11.70 -15.89
CA LEU A 299 -9.26 10.81 -14.92
C LEU A 299 -9.38 11.49 -13.55
N TYR A 300 -8.30 12.10 -13.05
CA TYR A 300 -8.34 12.87 -11.81
C TYR A 300 -9.32 14.05 -11.87
N LYS A 301 -9.35 14.77 -12.99
CA LYS A 301 -10.31 15.87 -13.18
C LYS A 301 -11.75 15.37 -13.20
N GLN A 302 -12.01 14.24 -13.84
CA GLN A 302 -13.34 13.63 -13.86
C GLN A 302 -13.76 13.17 -12.47
N ALA A 303 -12.87 12.55 -11.70
CA ALA A 303 -13.14 12.14 -10.33
C ALA A 303 -13.45 13.34 -9.43
N LEU A 304 -12.66 14.41 -9.53
CA LEU A 304 -12.84 15.66 -8.80
C LEU A 304 -14.22 16.29 -9.09
N GLU A 305 -14.59 16.39 -10.37
CA GLU A 305 -15.87 16.96 -10.79
C GLU A 305 -17.07 16.11 -10.32
N LEU A 306 -16.95 14.78 -10.37
CA LEU A 306 -17.97 13.87 -9.84
C LEU A 306 -18.18 14.09 -8.35
N ARG A 307 -17.10 14.11 -7.54
CA ARG A 307 -17.20 14.35 -6.10
C ARG A 307 -17.75 15.75 -5.78
N LYS A 308 -17.30 16.77 -6.49
CA LYS A 308 -17.85 18.13 -6.37
C LYS A 308 -19.36 18.15 -6.57
N ARG A 309 -19.84 17.52 -7.64
CA ARG A 309 -21.27 17.48 -8.00
C ARG A 309 -22.12 16.66 -7.03
N LEU A 310 -21.58 15.52 -6.53
CA LEU A 310 -22.35 14.57 -5.73
C LEU A 310 -22.31 14.87 -4.24
N LEU A 311 -21.15 15.27 -3.72
CA LEU A 311 -20.88 15.44 -2.31
C LEU A 311 -20.73 16.93 -1.93
N GLY A 312 -20.49 17.80 -2.92
CA GLY A 312 -20.18 19.21 -2.72
C GLY A 312 -18.71 19.46 -2.38
N GLU A 313 -18.31 20.74 -2.40
CA GLU A 313 -16.95 21.18 -2.10
C GLU A 313 -16.59 21.06 -0.60
N ASN A 314 -17.56 20.85 0.27
CA ASN A 314 -17.38 20.71 1.71
C ASN A 314 -17.41 19.23 2.14
N HIS A 315 -16.65 18.36 1.46
CA HIS A 315 -16.58 16.94 1.78
C HIS A 315 -15.12 16.47 1.77
N SER A 316 -14.76 15.55 2.67
CA SER A 316 -13.39 15.01 2.78
C SER A 316 -12.89 14.36 1.48
N SER A 317 -13.74 13.60 0.81
CA SER A 317 -13.41 12.99 -0.49
C SER A 317 -13.10 14.02 -1.59
N PHE A 318 -13.66 15.24 -1.53
CA PHE A 318 -13.30 16.31 -2.45
C PHE A 318 -11.86 16.80 -2.17
N ALA A 319 -11.49 16.95 -0.88
CA ALA A 319 -10.12 17.30 -0.49
C ALA A 319 -9.11 16.22 -0.97
N ASN A 320 -9.49 14.95 -0.96
CA ASN A 320 -8.64 13.87 -1.46
C ASN A 320 -8.42 13.98 -2.97
N SER A 321 -9.46 14.27 -3.76
CA SER A 321 -9.30 14.49 -5.22
C SER A 321 -8.42 15.70 -5.53
N LEU A 322 -8.54 16.80 -4.75
CA LEU A 322 -7.65 17.95 -4.88
C LEU A 322 -6.19 17.54 -4.64
N ASN A 323 -5.95 16.80 -3.56
CA ASN A 323 -4.63 16.31 -3.21
C ASN A 323 -4.03 15.40 -4.30
N ASN A 324 -4.80 14.48 -4.84
CA ASN A 324 -4.38 13.55 -5.88
C ASN A 324 -4.01 14.29 -7.18
N LEU A 325 -4.85 15.22 -7.61
CA LEU A 325 -4.57 16.06 -8.78
C LEU A 325 -3.36 16.98 -8.55
N ALA A 326 -3.17 17.49 -7.32
CA ALA A 326 -1.98 18.24 -6.93
C ALA A 326 -0.71 17.39 -7.05
N GLY A 327 -0.77 16.12 -6.61
CA GLY A 327 0.33 15.16 -6.76
C GLY A 327 0.73 14.95 -8.23
N LEU A 328 -0.24 14.85 -9.14
CA LEU A 328 0.03 14.77 -10.57
C LEU A 328 0.72 16.04 -11.10
N TYR A 329 0.22 17.21 -10.72
CA TYR A 329 0.83 18.47 -11.15
C TYR A 329 2.25 18.66 -10.58
N LYS A 330 2.50 18.17 -9.37
CA LYS A 330 3.85 18.08 -8.79
C LYS A 330 4.76 17.20 -9.66
N SER A 331 4.32 15.98 -9.99
CA SER A 331 5.10 15.04 -10.83
C SER A 331 5.42 15.59 -12.23
N THR A 332 4.58 16.48 -12.76
CA THR A 332 4.76 17.12 -14.08
C THR A 332 5.41 18.51 -14.02
N GLY A 333 5.93 18.94 -12.85
CA GLY A 333 6.60 20.22 -12.67
C GLY A 333 5.67 21.44 -12.73
N GLN A 334 4.35 21.25 -12.72
CA GLN A 334 3.36 22.33 -12.71
C GLN A 334 3.14 22.83 -11.27
N TYR A 335 4.21 23.21 -10.60
CA TYR A 335 4.27 23.46 -9.16
C TYR A 335 3.26 24.50 -8.66
N THR A 336 3.02 25.57 -9.42
CA THR A 336 2.03 26.59 -9.03
C THR A 336 0.61 26.02 -8.93
N LYS A 337 0.23 25.11 -9.85
CA LYS A 337 -1.07 24.46 -9.79
C LYS A 337 -1.14 23.47 -8.63
N ALA A 338 -0.05 22.72 -8.41
CA ALA A 338 0.04 21.78 -7.30
C ALA A 338 -0.09 22.50 -5.95
N GLU A 339 0.60 23.64 -5.78
CA GLU A 339 0.57 24.44 -4.57
C GLU A 339 -0.85 24.90 -4.23
N LEU A 340 -1.56 25.47 -5.20
CA LEU A 340 -2.93 25.95 -5.01
C LEU A 340 -3.87 24.82 -4.54
N LEU A 341 -3.79 23.65 -5.18
CA LEU A 341 -4.65 22.52 -4.85
C LEU A 341 -4.29 21.89 -3.49
N TYR A 342 -2.99 21.80 -3.15
CA TYR A 342 -2.57 21.32 -1.84
C TYR A 342 -3.01 22.26 -0.71
N GLN A 343 -2.89 23.58 -0.92
CA GLN A 343 -3.37 24.58 0.04
C GLN A 343 -4.89 24.50 0.21
N GLU A 344 -5.66 24.39 -0.89
CA GLU A 344 -7.11 24.24 -0.84
C GLU A 344 -7.51 22.94 -0.09
N ALA A 345 -6.84 21.83 -0.36
CA ALA A 345 -7.07 20.56 0.33
C ALA A 345 -6.75 20.67 1.84
N LEU A 346 -5.63 21.30 2.20
CA LEU A 346 -5.23 21.52 3.60
C LEU A 346 -6.27 22.36 4.36
N GLU A 347 -6.66 23.51 3.81
CA GLU A 347 -7.65 24.39 4.44
C GLU A 347 -9.02 23.71 4.57
N LEU A 348 -9.41 22.92 3.57
CA LEU A 348 -10.65 22.16 3.62
C LEU A 348 -10.60 21.09 4.72
N ARG A 349 -9.51 20.33 4.83
CA ARG A 349 -9.32 19.33 5.87
C ARG A 349 -9.29 19.94 7.27
N LYS A 350 -8.58 21.06 7.49
CA LYS A 350 -8.60 21.80 8.75
C LYS A 350 -10.02 22.22 9.16
N ARG A 351 -10.79 22.73 8.19
CA ARG A 351 -12.17 23.18 8.44
C ARG A 351 -13.12 22.03 8.76
N LEU A 352 -12.98 20.87 8.11
CA LEU A 352 -13.89 19.73 8.28
C LEU A 352 -13.55 18.86 9.48
N LEU A 353 -12.24 18.64 9.72
CA LEU A 353 -11.74 17.64 10.65
C LEU A 353 -11.08 18.27 11.89
N GLY A 354 -10.84 19.59 11.85
CA GLY A 354 -10.05 20.30 12.86
C GLY A 354 -8.56 20.26 12.57
N GLU A 355 -7.80 21.10 13.27
CA GLU A 355 -6.36 21.21 13.06
C GLU A 355 -5.58 19.96 13.51
N ASN A 356 -6.12 19.21 14.47
CA ASN A 356 -5.50 18.03 15.06
C ASN A 356 -6.07 16.75 14.43
N HIS A 357 -5.79 16.51 13.15
CA HIS A 357 -6.23 15.32 12.44
C HIS A 357 -5.13 14.75 11.54
N ALA A 358 -5.08 13.42 11.38
CA ALA A 358 -4.06 12.76 10.56
C ALA A 358 -4.04 13.24 9.10
N ASP A 359 -5.21 13.55 8.51
CA ASP A 359 -5.29 14.09 7.15
C ASP A 359 -4.68 15.49 7.03
N VAL A 360 -4.68 16.27 8.11
CA VAL A 360 -4.01 17.58 8.15
C VAL A 360 -2.49 17.38 8.17
N VAL A 361 -2.00 16.41 8.96
CA VAL A 361 -0.59 16.01 8.97
C VAL A 361 -0.13 15.64 7.56
N ALA A 362 -0.89 14.79 6.87
CA ALA A 362 -0.59 14.38 5.51
C ALA A 362 -0.56 15.57 4.52
N SER A 363 -1.53 16.49 4.62
CA SER A 363 -1.57 17.67 3.74
C SER A 363 -0.38 18.61 3.97
N LEU A 364 0.02 18.82 5.24
CA LEU A 364 1.21 19.60 5.58
C LEU A 364 2.46 18.98 4.99
N ASN A 365 2.60 17.66 5.13
CA ASN A 365 3.73 16.92 4.60
C ASN A 365 3.81 17.01 3.06
N ASN A 366 2.68 16.90 2.36
CA ASN A 366 2.63 17.01 0.90
C ASN A 366 3.01 18.40 0.39
N LEU A 367 2.54 19.42 1.08
CA LEU A 367 2.90 20.81 0.75
C LEU A 367 4.37 21.07 1.05
N ALA A 368 4.90 20.52 2.15
CA ALA A 368 6.32 20.60 2.48
C ALA A 368 7.20 19.92 1.42
N LEU A 369 6.80 18.73 0.98
CA LEU A 369 7.50 18.00 -0.09
C LEU A 369 7.49 18.78 -1.42
N LEU A 370 6.38 19.44 -1.76
CA LEU A 370 6.31 20.31 -2.93
C LEU A 370 7.30 21.47 -2.84
N TYR A 371 7.43 22.10 -1.68
CA TYR A 371 8.37 23.20 -1.48
C TYR A 371 9.83 22.72 -1.47
N ASP A 372 10.10 21.54 -0.90
CA ASP A 372 11.42 20.90 -0.95
C ASP A 372 11.87 20.64 -2.39
N GLU A 373 11.01 20.05 -3.24
CA GLU A 373 11.30 19.82 -4.66
C GLU A 373 11.55 21.12 -5.46
N GLN A 374 10.99 22.24 -5.01
CA GLN A 374 11.24 23.57 -5.59
C GLN A 374 12.50 24.24 -5.04
N GLY A 375 13.17 23.65 -4.05
CA GLY A 375 14.28 24.29 -3.32
C GLY A 375 13.82 25.41 -2.37
N ARG A 376 12.52 25.52 -2.07
CA ARG A 376 11.92 26.50 -1.14
C ARG A 376 12.01 25.96 0.29
N TYR A 377 13.21 25.69 0.73
CA TYR A 377 13.46 24.98 2.00
C TYR A 377 12.98 25.73 3.24
N GLU A 378 13.06 27.08 3.22
CA GLU A 378 12.57 27.92 4.33
C GLU A 378 11.05 27.82 4.54
N GLU A 379 10.31 27.44 3.50
CA GLU A 379 8.87 27.22 3.55
C GLU A 379 8.52 25.76 3.86
N ALA A 380 9.37 24.81 3.44
CA ALA A 380 9.18 23.38 3.68
C ALA A 380 9.43 22.99 5.15
N GLU A 381 10.52 23.49 5.76
CA GLU A 381 10.95 23.10 7.10
C GLU A 381 9.87 23.32 8.17
N PRO A 382 9.22 24.50 8.27
CA PRO A 382 8.18 24.73 9.28
C PRO A 382 6.97 23.80 9.11
N LEU A 383 6.62 23.41 7.88
CA LEU A 383 5.51 22.49 7.64
C LEU A 383 5.82 21.08 8.08
N TYR A 384 7.04 20.59 7.83
CA TYR A 384 7.47 19.28 8.35
C TYR A 384 7.54 19.27 9.88
N LEU A 385 8.05 20.35 10.50
CA LEU A 385 8.08 20.47 11.96
C LEU A 385 6.68 20.53 12.56
N GLN A 386 5.75 21.26 11.93
CA GLN A 386 4.35 21.28 12.34
C GLN A 386 3.69 19.89 12.19
N SER A 387 3.96 19.21 11.08
CA SER A 387 3.50 17.84 10.84
C SER A 387 4.00 16.87 11.92
N LEU A 388 5.28 16.96 12.28
CA LEU A 388 5.93 16.14 13.31
C LEU A 388 5.31 16.39 14.70
N GLU A 389 5.09 17.66 15.07
CA GLU A 389 4.49 18.01 16.36
C GLU A 389 3.03 17.56 16.45
N LEU A 390 2.26 17.71 15.38
CA LEU A 390 0.88 17.20 15.33
C LEU A 390 0.82 15.70 15.46
N GLU A 391 1.67 14.97 14.74
CA GLU A 391 1.72 13.50 14.79
C GLU A 391 2.13 13.03 16.19
N LYS A 392 3.07 13.72 16.83
CA LYS A 392 3.44 13.47 18.22
C LYS A 392 2.26 13.62 19.18
N HIS A 393 1.42 14.62 18.98
CA HIS A 393 0.20 14.82 19.78
C HIS A 393 -0.87 13.77 19.51
N LEU A 394 -1.01 13.30 18.28
CA LEU A 394 -2.04 12.35 17.89
C LEU A 394 -1.74 10.93 18.35
N VAL A 395 -0.54 10.44 18.13
CA VAL A 395 -0.16 9.03 18.32
C VAL A 395 1.08 8.82 19.18
N GLY A 396 1.82 9.89 19.53
CA GLY A 396 3.04 9.83 20.31
C GLY A 396 4.32 9.63 19.47
N GLU A 397 5.48 9.87 20.09
CA GLU A 397 6.79 9.77 19.43
C GLU A 397 7.20 8.32 19.08
N ASN A 398 6.55 7.35 19.68
CA ASN A 398 6.79 5.92 19.50
C ASN A 398 5.71 5.29 18.61
N HIS A 399 5.42 5.87 17.46
CA HIS A 399 4.47 5.33 16.50
C HIS A 399 5.08 5.25 15.10
N LEU A 400 4.66 4.27 14.33
CA LEU A 400 5.20 4.00 13.01
C LEU A 400 5.06 5.16 12.02
N SER A 401 3.93 5.88 12.06
CA SER A 401 3.69 7.05 11.21
C SER A 401 4.71 8.18 11.39
N PHE A 402 5.38 8.19 12.55
CA PHE A 402 6.40 9.18 12.88
C PHE A 402 7.65 9.05 12.01
N THR A 403 8.04 7.81 11.66
CA THR A 403 9.27 7.53 10.90
C THR A 403 9.24 8.16 9.52
N PHE A 404 8.07 8.23 8.95
CA PHE A 404 7.85 8.80 7.64
C PHE A 404 8.15 10.31 7.59
N ILE A 405 7.66 11.06 8.59
CA ILE A 405 7.92 12.50 8.67
C ILE A 405 9.40 12.75 8.99
N LEU A 406 10.01 11.90 9.85
CA LEU A 406 11.44 11.96 10.15
C LEU A 406 12.29 11.78 8.88
N ASN A 407 11.95 10.82 8.03
CA ASN A 407 12.65 10.59 6.77
C ASN A 407 12.55 11.78 5.82
N ASN A 408 11.36 12.37 5.68
CA ASN A 408 11.18 13.54 4.82
C ASN A 408 11.93 14.78 5.34
N LEU A 409 11.91 14.99 6.66
CA LEU A 409 12.68 16.07 7.27
C LEU A 409 14.20 15.83 7.14
N ALA A 410 14.65 14.58 7.27
CA ALA A 410 16.05 14.23 7.05
C ALA A 410 16.48 14.48 5.60
N LEU A 411 15.63 14.15 4.62
CA LEU A 411 15.88 14.45 3.21
C LEU A 411 15.90 15.95 2.93
N LEU A 412 15.00 16.72 3.53
CA LEU A 412 15.04 18.18 3.45
C LEU A 412 16.40 18.72 3.95
N TYR A 413 16.86 18.29 5.12
CA TYR A 413 18.16 18.68 5.65
C TYR A 413 19.34 18.20 4.77
N TYR A 414 19.22 17.02 4.18
CA TYR A 414 20.17 16.54 3.17
C TYR A 414 20.22 17.49 1.96
N HIS A 415 19.08 17.92 1.41
CA HIS A 415 19.02 18.87 0.27
C HIS A 415 19.60 20.24 0.64
N GLN A 416 19.46 20.66 1.89
CA GLN A 416 20.06 21.91 2.42
C GLN A 416 21.57 21.77 2.71
N GLY A 417 22.17 20.58 2.62
CA GLY A 417 23.55 20.33 3.04
C GLY A 417 23.74 20.25 4.57
N ARG A 418 22.66 20.21 5.35
CA ARG A 418 22.64 20.11 6.83
C ARG A 418 22.75 18.67 7.28
N TYR A 419 23.78 17.96 6.83
CA TYR A 419 23.92 16.51 7.03
C TYR A 419 24.02 16.09 8.51
N THR A 420 24.56 16.98 9.37
CA THR A 420 24.67 16.73 10.82
C THR A 420 23.32 16.73 11.54
N GLU A 421 22.31 17.36 10.95
CA GLU A 421 20.94 17.37 11.45
C GLU A 421 20.10 16.25 10.80
N ALA A 422 20.41 15.90 9.57
CA ALA A 422 19.75 14.80 8.85
C ALA A 422 20.08 13.41 9.45
N GLU A 423 21.35 13.17 9.81
CA GLU A 423 21.84 11.87 10.32
C GLU A 423 21.04 11.34 11.53
N PRO A 424 20.83 12.12 12.63
CA PRO A 424 20.09 11.62 13.79
C PRO A 424 18.61 11.32 13.50
N LEU A 425 17.97 12.05 12.59
CA LEU A 425 16.58 11.78 12.20
C LEU A 425 16.46 10.46 11.45
N SER A 426 17.37 10.20 10.51
CA SER A 426 17.38 8.92 9.78
C SER A 426 17.71 7.74 10.70
N LEU A 427 18.61 7.91 11.67
CA LEU A 427 18.90 6.87 12.66
C LEU A 427 17.68 6.58 13.55
N GLN A 428 16.95 7.62 13.97
CA GLN A 428 15.73 7.45 14.75
C GLN A 428 14.64 6.75 13.93
N ALA A 429 14.50 7.07 12.65
CA ALA A 429 13.57 6.39 11.74
C ALA A 429 13.90 4.90 11.65
N ILE A 430 15.16 4.53 11.39
CA ILE A 430 15.64 3.14 11.33
C ILE A 430 15.34 2.38 12.63
N GLU A 431 15.59 3.01 13.79
CA GLU A 431 15.35 2.39 15.09
C GLU A 431 13.86 2.09 15.30
N LEU A 432 12.99 3.05 15.00
CA LEU A 432 11.55 2.87 15.11
C LEU A 432 11.06 1.77 14.14
N ASP A 433 11.58 1.77 12.90
CA ASP A 433 11.16 0.79 11.89
C ASP A 433 11.60 -0.62 12.25
N LYS A 434 12.84 -0.80 12.66
CA LYS A 434 13.32 -2.10 13.16
C LYS A 434 12.50 -2.59 14.35
N ARG A 435 12.10 -1.69 15.24
CA ARG A 435 11.33 -2.02 16.43
C ARG A 435 9.90 -2.45 16.13
N PHE A 436 9.22 -1.79 15.16
CA PHE A 436 7.82 -2.05 14.87
C PHE A 436 7.60 -3.06 13.75
N LEU A 437 8.50 -3.11 12.77
CA LEU A 437 8.36 -3.93 11.56
C LEU A 437 9.34 -5.10 11.52
N GLY A 438 10.32 -5.12 12.45
CA GLY A 438 11.42 -6.07 12.40
C GLY A 438 12.54 -5.64 11.45
N GLU A 439 13.69 -6.33 11.55
CA GLU A 439 14.88 -6.03 10.74
C GLU A 439 14.69 -6.42 9.26
N ASP A 440 13.84 -7.40 8.99
CA ASP A 440 13.54 -7.95 7.66
C ASP A 440 12.31 -7.26 7.05
N ASN A 441 12.42 -5.94 6.80
CA ASN A 441 11.33 -5.14 6.23
C ASN A 441 11.84 -4.23 5.10
N PRO A 442 11.08 -4.07 3.97
CA PRO A 442 11.45 -3.18 2.87
C PRO A 442 11.63 -1.71 3.27
N ASP A 443 10.89 -1.25 4.29
CA ASP A 443 11.00 0.13 4.77
C ASP A 443 12.33 0.36 5.50
N VAL A 444 12.75 -0.60 6.35
CA VAL A 444 14.09 -0.57 6.95
C VAL A 444 15.16 -0.50 5.86
N ALA A 445 15.01 -1.28 4.78
CA ALA A 445 15.94 -1.23 3.67
C ALA A 445 15.94 0.14 2.95
N THR A 446 14.80 0.83 2.93
CA THR A 446 14.70 2.19 2.38
C THR A 446 15.34 3.23 3.30
N ASP A 447 15.15 3.09 4.60
CA ASP A 447 15.79 3.98 5.58
C ASP A 447 17.32 3.84 5.56
N LEU A 448 17.83 2.60 5.44
CA LEU A 448 19.27 2.35 5.24
C LEU A 448 19.79 3.03 3.98
N HIS A 449 19.03 2.97 2.88
CA HIS A 449 19.36 3.69 1.64
C HIS A 449 19.45 5.21 1.89
N ASN A 450 18.47 5.81 2.56
CA ASN A 450 18.43 7.24 2.85
C ASN A 450 19.61 7.68 3.73
N LEU A 451 19.94 6.89 4.77
CA LEU A 451 21.14 7.14 5.58
C LEU A 451 22.43 7.00 4.76
N GLY A 452 22.47 6.05 3.81
CA GLY A 452 23.56 5.89 2.86
C GLY A 452 23.79 7.14 2.00
N LEU A 453 22.70 7.79 1.53
CA LEU A 453 22.78 9.07 0.81
C LEU A 453 23.40 10.17 1.67
N ILE A 454 23.02 10.26 2.95
CA ILE A 454 23.56 11.25 3.89
C ILE A 454 25.06 11.01 4.11
N TYR A 455 25.49 9.76 4.33
CA TYR A 455 26.92 9.43 4.53
C TYR A 455 27.74 9.67 3.26
N ARG A 456 27.20 9.35 2.09
CA ARG A 456 27.81 9.70 0.80
C ARG A 456 28.08 11.20 0.70
N ALA A 457 27.07 12.02 1.00
CA ALA A 457 27.18 13.48 0.95
C ALA A 457 28.16 14.06 1.99
N GLN A 458 28.34 13.39 3.12
CA GLN A 458 29.38 13.70 4.11
C GLN A 458 30.79 13.24 3.67
N GLY A 459 30.94 12.56 2.52
CA GLY A 459 32.20 11.95 2.07
C GLY A 459 32.59 10.69 2.85
N ARG A 460 31.68 10.11 3.65
CA ARG A 460 31.91 8.88 4.44
C ARG A 460 31.57 7.64 3.58
N TYR A 461 32.28 7.51 2.46
CA TYR A 461 31.96 6.54 1.40
C TYR A 461 31.94 5.09 1.86
N ASP A 462 32.87 4.67 2.74
CA ASP A 462 32.91 3.28 3.25
C ASP A 462 31.62 2.90 4.00
N ARG A 463 31.10 3.86 4.80
CA ARG A 463 29.83 3.65 5.52
C ARG A 463 28.64 3.69 4.57
N ALA A 464 28.63 4.61 3.62
CA ALA A 464 27.60 4.69 2.61
C ALA A 464 27.51 3.40 1.78
N GLU A 465 28.66 2.88 1.34
CA GLU A 465 28.76 1.62 0.60
C GLU A 465 28.19 0.45 1.39
N SER A 466 28.54 0.32 2.68
CA SER A 466 28.01 -0.72 3.56
C SER A 466 26.48 -0.65 3.67
N LEU A 467 25.92 0.55 3.87
CA LEU A 467 24.48 0.75 3.99
C LEU A 467 23.73 0.48 2.68
N PHE A 468 24.27 0.92 1.55
CA PHE A 468 23.65 0.63 0.24
C PHE A 468 23.68 -0.85 -0.07
N LEU A 469 24.76 -1.57 0.28
CA LEU A 469 24.84 -3.02 0.08
C LEU A 469 23.88 -3.77 1.00
N GLU A 470 23.78 -3.37 2.28
CA GLU A 470 22.79 -3.93 3.23
C GLU A 470 21.35 -3.68 2.75
N SER A 471 21.04 -2.45 2.34
CA SER A 471 19.75 -2.10 1.75
C SER A 471 19.44 -2.93 0.50
N LEU A 472 20.42 -3.09 -0.39
CA LEU A 472 20.27 -3.86 -1.63
C LEU A 472 20.03 -5.35 -1.34
N GLU A 473 20.78 -5.93 -0.39
CA GLU A 473 20.60 -7.32 0.04
C GLU A 473 19.22 -7.56 0.63
N LEU A 474 18.77 -6.69 1.54
CA LEU A 474 17.42 -6.75 2.11
C LEU A 474 16.34 -6.65 1.02
N LYS A 475 16.45 -5.66 0.13
CA LYS A 475 15.49 -5.49 -0.98
C LYS A 475 15.49 -6.69 -1.92
N GLN A 476 16.66 -7.28 -2.24
CA GLN A 476 16.73 -8.48 -3.08
C GLN A 476 16.12 -9.72 -2.43
N ARG A 477 16.20 -9.82 -1.11
CA ARG A 477 15.63 -10.94 -0.35
C ARG A 477 14.12 -10.80 -0.17
N LEU A 478 13.65 -9.59 0.09
CA LEU A 478 12.24 -9.32 0.45
C LEU A 478 11.36 -9.00 -0.75
N LEU A 479 11.92 -8.32 -1.76
CA LEU A 479 11.18 -7.91 -2.95
C LEU A 479 11.48 -8.85 -4.12
N GLN A 480 10.62 -8.86 -5.11
CA GLN A 480 10.85 -9.61 -6.35
C GLN A 480 12.05 -9.02 -7.13
N LYS A 481 12.63 -9.83 -8.03
CA LYS A 481 13.84 -9.49 -8.79
C LYS A 481 13.75 -8.18 -9.59
N ALA A 482 12.56 -7.74 -9.91
CA ALA A 482 12.27 -6.50 -10.62
C ALA A 482 11.30 -5.65 -9.79
N HIS A 483 11.82 -4.75 -8.97
CA HIS A 483 11.06 -3.81 -8.17
C HIS A 483 11.71 -2.41 -8.23
N PRO A 484 10.94 -1.29 -8.31
CA PRO A 484 11.50 0.06 -8.40
C PRO A 484 12.51 0.39 -7.30
N LEU A 485 12.24 0.02 -6.05
CA LEU A 485 13.15 0.26 -4.92
C LEU A 485 14.53 -0.38 -5.07
N LEU A 486 14.66 -1.45 -5.88
CA LEU A 486 15.96 -2.04 -6.23
C LEU A 486 16.72 -1.14 -7.19
N ALA A 487 16.03 -0.59 -8.20
CA ALA A 487 16.63 0.31 -9.17
C ALA A 487 17.24 1.55 -8.49
N ASP A 488 16.50 2.17 -7.55
CA ASP A 488 16.96 3.35 -6.79
C ASP A 488 18.26 3.06 -6.02
N THR A 489 18.36 1.91 -5.35
CA THR A 489 19.55 1.58 -4.55
C THR A 489 20.74 1.23 -5.47
N ILE A 490 20.50 0.51 -6.56
CA ILE A 490 21.54 0.21 -7.55
C ILE A 490 22.04 1.50 -8.21
N TYR A 491 21.13 2.42 -8.54
CA TYR A 491 21.47 3.74 -9.06
C TYR A 491 22.35 4.53 -8.08
N ALA A 492 21.97 4.62 -6.80
CA ALA A 492 22.70 5.36 -5.78
C ALA A 492 24.12 4.80 -5.59
N LEU A 493 24.27 3.47 -5.58
CA LEU A 493 25.57 2.81 -5.48
C LEU A 493 26.45 3.09 -6.72
N GLY A 494 25.88 2.97 -7.93
CA GLY A 494 26.56 3.30 -9.17
C GLY A 494 26.98 4.77 -9.24
N TYR A 495 26.09 5.68 -8.82
CA TYR A 495 26.39 7.10 -8.72
C TYR A 495 27.54 7.39 -7.74
N MET A 496 27.55 6.77 -6.56
CA MET A 496 28.62 6.91 -5.57
C MET A 496 29.96 6.41 -6.10
N TYR A 497 30.00 5.26 -6.78
CA TYR A 497 31.23 4.74 -7.38
C TYR A 497 31.75 5.66 -8.51
N ARG A 498 30.86 6.26 -9.29
CA ARG A 498 31.24 7.28 -10.27
C ARG A 498 31.90 8.49 -9.60
N GLU A 499 31.33 9.02 -8.51
CA GLU A 499 31.93 10.13 -7.74
C GLU A 499 33.34 9.81 -7.23
N GLN A 500 33.60 8.54 -6.91
CA GLN A 500 34.93 8.06 -6.50
C GLN A 500 35.88 7.77 -7.67
N GLY A 501 35.43 7.93 -8.92
CA GLY A 501 36.22 7.53 -10.11
C GLY A 501 36.33 6.02 -10.31
N ARG A 502 35.54 5.22 -9.60
CA ARG A 502 35.50 3.75 -9.73
C ARG A 502 34.57 3.33 -10.89
N TYR A 503 34.91 3.81 -12.11
CA TYR A 503 34.03 3.68 -13.29
C TYR A 503 33.75 2.23 -13.68
N ASN A 504 34.73 1.31 -13.52
CA ASN A 504 34.56 -0.11 -13.83
C ASN A 504 33.50 -0.79 -12.96
N GLU A 505 33.25 -0.26 -11.75
CA GLU A 505 32.24 -0.76 -10.84
C GLU A 505 30.92 0.00 -11.00
N ALA A 506 30.98 1.29 -11.35
CA ALA A 506 29.82 2.15 -11.57
C ALA A 506 29.03 1.77 -12.83
N GLU A 507 29.72 1.54 -13.96
CA GLU A 507 29.08 1.30 -15.27
C GLU A 507 28.07 0.14 -15.25
N PRO A 508 28.42 -1.09 -14.80
CA PRO A 508 27.48 -2.21 -14.78
C PRO A 508 26.27 -1.97 -13.88
N LEU A 509 26.44 -1.21 -12.79
CA LEU A 509 25.33 -0.85 -11.92
C LEU A 509 24.38 0.16 -12.57
N CYS A 510 24.92 1.18 -13.23
CA CYS A 510 24.12 2.16 -13.95
C CYS A 510 23.35 1.55 -15.13
N ILE A 511 23.96 0.61 -15.86
CA ILE A 511 23.28 -0.15 -16.90
C ILE A 511 22.12 -0.95 -16.30
N LYS A 512 22.37 -1.67 -15.20
CA LYS A 512 21.36 -2.48 -14.53
C LYS A 512 20.20 -1.62 -13.99
N ALA A 513 20.49 -0.46 -13.39
CA ALA A 513 19.46 0.49 -12.94
C ALA A 513 18.61 0.97 -14.12
N LEU A 514 19.24 1.38 -15.22
CA LEU A 514 18.57 1.82 -16.45
C LEU A 514 17.67 0.72 -17.05
N GLU A 515 18.13 -0.52 -17.10
CA GLU A 515 17.35 -1.66 -17.59
C GLU A 515 16.12 -1.92 -16.71
N LEU A 516 16.28 -1.86 -15.38
CA LEU A 516 15.18 -2.00 -14.44
C LEU A 516 14.16 -0.87 -14.59
N ASP A 517 14.61 0.39 -14.64
CA ASP A 517 13.73 1.54 -14.82
C ASP A 517 12.93 1.44 -16.12
N LYS A 518 13.58 1.11 -17.24
CA LYS A 518 12.90 0.91 -18.53
C LYS A 518 11.86 -0.21 -18.47
N HIS A 519 12.23 -1.31 -17.84
CA HIS A 519 11.32 -2.47 -17.73
C HIS A 519 10.11 -2.17 -16.85
N LEU A 520 10.32 -1.53 -15.69
CA LEU A 520 9.26 -1.34 -14.68
C LEU A 520 8.37 -0.13 -14.96
N LEU A 521 8.96 0.97 -15.43
CA LEU A 521 8.32 2.28 -15.53
C LEU A 521 8.08 2.70 -17.00
N GLY A 522 8.70 1.98 -17.96
CA GLY A 522 8.65 2.33 -19.37
C GLY A 522 9.72 3.35 -19.80
N GLU A 523 10.01 3.37 -21.10
CA GLU A 523 11.15 4.14 -21.66
C GLU A 523 11.04 5.66 -21.50
N ASN A 524 9.85 6.18 -21.22
CA ASN A 524 9.57 7.61 -21.12
C ASN A 524 9.46 8.13 -19.69
N HIS A 525 9.77 7.30 -18.70
CA HIS A 525 9.66 7.68 -17.29
C HIS A 525 10.84 8.60 -16.88
N PRO A 526 10.60 9.59 -15.99
CA PRO A 526 11.65 10.47 -15.47
C PRO A 526 12.88 9.76 -14.90
N ASN A 527 12.73 8.66 -14.18
CA ASN A 527 13.84 7.89 -13.63
C ASN A 527 14.76 7.34 -14.74
N VAL A 528 14.19 6.96 -15.90
CA VAL A 528 14.97 6.54 -17.06
C VAL A 528 15.88 7.68 -17.55
N ALA A 529 15.38 8.93 -17.55
CA ALA A 529 16.21 10.07 -17.92
C ALA A 529 17.38 10.30 -16.93
N GLU A 530 17.15 10.11 -15.63
CA GLU A 530 18.21 10.21 -14.63
C GLU A 530 19.25 9.11 -14.78
N SER A 531 18.82 7.85 -14.98
CA SER A 531 19.71 6.71 -15.23
C SER A 531 20.50 6.87 -16.53
N LEU A 532 19.90 7.38 -17.61
CA LEU A 532 20.56 7.70 -18.87
C LEU A 532 21.61 8.79 -18.68
N ASN A 533 21.26 9.89 -18.00
CA ASN A 533 22.19 10.99 -17.73
C ASN A 533 23.39 10.53 -16.89
N ASN A 534 23.18 9.70 -15.87
CA ASN A 534 24.28 9.19 -15.04
C ASN A 534 25.21 8.25 -15.81
N LEU A 535 24.67 7.37 -16.66
CA LEU A 535 25.49 6.51 -17.53
C LEU A 535 26.25 7.32 -18.58
N ALA A 536 25.63 8.35 -19.14
CA ALA A 536 26.27 9.28 -20.07
C ALA A 536 27.44 10.06 -19.42
N GLU A 537 27.30 10.44 -18.15
CA GLU A 537 28.38 11.06 -17.38
C GLU A 537 29.58 10.10 -17.24
N ILE A 538 29.36 8.82 -16.93
CA ILE A 538 30.43 7.81 -16.88
C ILE A 538 31.14 7.71 -18.22
N TYR A 539 30.42 7.65 -19.33
CA TYR A 539 31.00 7.58 -20.65
C TYR A 539 31.78 8.86 -21.02
N ARG A 540 31.26 10.03 -20.64
CA ARG A 540 31.98 11.31 -20.81
C ARG A 540 33.27 11.33 -20.00
N GLU A 541 33.24 10.92 -18.73
CA GLU A 541 34.43 10.92 -17.85
C GLU A 541 35.48 9.89 -18.24
N THR A 542 35.08 8.80 -18.93
CA THR A 542 35.97 7.79 -19.48
C THR A 542 36.39 8.05 -20.94
N GLY A 543 36.00 9.19 -21.54
CA GLY A 543 36.37 9.56 -22.91
C GLY A 543 35.57 8.87 -24.02
N ARG A 544 34.52 8.14 -23.68
CA ARG A 544 33.64 7.41 -24.62
C ARG A 544 32.51 8.33 -25.13
N TYR A 545 32.90 9.42 -25.77
CA TYR A 545 31.97 10.52 -26.11
C TYR A 545 30.87 10.11 -27.10
N ALA A 546 31.20 9.27 -28.08
CA ALA A 546 30.23 8.76 -29.05
C ALA A 546 29.13 7.91 -28.44
N GLU A 547 29.39 7.29 -27.28
CA GLU A 547 28.40 6.53 -26.52
C GLU A 547 27.61 7.43 -25.54
N ALA A 548 28.20 8.50 -25.03
CA ALA A 548 27.54 9.44 -24.11
C ALA A 548 26.49 10.31 -24.81
N GLU A 549 26.74 10.80 -26.02
CA GLU A 549 25.88 11.74 -26.74
C GLU A 549 24.43 11.25 -26.90
N PRO A 550 24.18 10.03 -27.46
CA PRO A 550 22.81 9.55 -27.63
C PRO A 550 22.06 9.39 -26.33
N LEU A 551 22.74 9.06 -25.22
CA LEU A 551 22.12 8.91 -23.90
C LEU A 551 21.67 10.27 -23.35
N TYR A 552 22.51 11.31 -23.45
CA TYR A 552 22.12 12.66 -23.06
C TYR A 552 20.96 13.19 -23.90
N LEU A 553 20.96 12.95 -25.21
CA LEU A 553 19.87 13.39 -26.09
C LEU A 553 18.54 12.71 -25.71
N GLN A 554 18.57 11.41 -25.42
CA GLN A 554 17.39 10.69 -24.98
C GLN A 554 16.93 11.18 -23.59
N ALA A 555 17.85 11.40 -22.66
CA ALA A 555 17.53 11.94 -21.35
C ALA A 555 16.90 13.33 -21.45
N LEU A 556 17.43 14.21 -22.31
CA LEU A 556 16.93 15.55 -22.53
C LEU A 556 15.52 15.54 -23.13
N ASP A 557 15.26 14.68 -24.12
CA ASP A 557 13.93 14.54 -24.74
C ASP A 557 12.88 14.14 -23.70
N ILE A 558 13.20 13.17 -22.83
CA ILE A 558 12.29 12.76 -21.74
C ILE A 558 12.05 13.93 -20.77
N CYS A 559 13.12 14.60 -20.30
CA CYS A 559 13.02 15.71 -19.36
C CYS A 559 12.19 16.87 -19.93
N GLU A 560 12.44 17.27 -21.19
CA GLU A 560 11.72 18.39 -21.81
C GLU A 560 10.24 18.07 -22.06
N ARG A 561 9.94 16.83 -22.39
CA ARG A 561 8.56 16.37 -22.58
C ARG A 561 7.76 16.33 -21.29
N VAL A 562 8.38 15.87 -20.18
CA VAL A 562 7.70 15.73 -18.90
C VAL A 562 7.62 17.06 -18.16
N TRP A 563 8.72 17.79 -18.06
CA TRP A 563 8.82 18.97 -17.20
C TRP A 563 8.93 20.29 -17.97
N GLY A 564 9.18 20.24 -19.28
CA GLY A 564 9.39 21.41 -20.10
C GLY A 564 10.86 21.86 -20.13
N VAL A 565 11.18 22.73 -21.12
CA VAL A 565 12.56 23.15 -21.44
C VAL A 565 13.25 23.95 -20.34
N ASN A 566 12.49 24.64 -19.49
CA ASN A 566 13.02 25.52 -18.45
C ASN A 566 13.13 24.87 -17.08
N HIS A 567 12.72 23.62 -16.94
CA HIS A 567 12.80 22.92 -15.67
C HIS A 567 14.26 22.60 -15.30
N LEU A 568 14.60 22.64 -14.01
CA LEU A 568 15.96 22.43 -13.51
C LEU A 568 16.61 21.16 -14.08
N ARG A 569 15.90 20.04 -14.09
CA ARG A 569 16.40 18.75 -14.61
C ARG A 569 16.70 18.82 -16.11
N SER A 570 15.84 19.45 -16.92
CA SER A 570 16.08 19.67 -18.35
C SER A 570 17.29 20.57 -18.59
N VAL A 571 17.43 21.63 -17.79
CA VAL A 571 18.59 22.54 -17.84
C VAL A 571 19.87 21.79 -17.48
N THR A 572 19.86 20.96 -16.43
CA THR A 572 21.02 20.17 -16.00
C THR A 572 21.50 19.21 -17.10
N VAL A 573 20.59 18.44 -17.70
CA VAL A 573 20.96 17.52 -18.79
C VAL A 573 21.50 18.27 -20.00
N ARG A 574 20.92 19.42 -20.35
CA ARG A 574 21.41 20.28 -21.44
C ARG A 574 22.82 20.79 -21.15
N GLN A 575 23.09 21.26 -19.94
CA GLN A 575 24.43 21.67 -19.52
C GLN A 575 25.45 20.53 -19.59
N ASN A 576 25.04 19.30 -19.23
CA ASN A 576 25.91 18.13 -19.33
C ASN A 576 26.21 17.78 -20.80
N LEU A 577 25.23 17.91 -21.70
CA LEU A 577 25.44 17.75 -23.14
C LEU A 577 26.37 18.86 -23.71
N GLU A 578 26.25 20.09 -23.24
CA GLU A 578 27.17 21.19 -23.60
C GLU A 578 28.61 20.91 -23.14
N LYS A 579 28.78 20.37 -21.91
CA LYS A 579 30.09 19.94 -21.41
C LYS A 579 30.71 18.81 -22.28
N LEU A 580 29.87 17.86 -22.73
CA LEU A 580 30.29 16.81 -23.65
C LEU A 580 30.80 17.41 -24.96
N ALA A 581 30.00 18.31 -25.57
CA ALA A 581 30.40 18.97 -26.83
C ALA A 581 31.71 19.74 -26.71
N ALA A 582 31.95 20.43 -25.59
CA ALA A 582 33.22 21.10 -25.30
C ALA A 582 34.38 20.11 -25.14
N ALA A 583 34.17 18.94 -24.52
CA ALA A 583 35.19 17.90 -24.37
C ALA A 583 35.56 17.28 -25.72
N MET A 584 34.58 17.00 -26.58
CA MET A 584 34.83 16.51 -27.96
C MET A 584 35.64 17.50 -28.81
N GLN A 585 35.34 18.80 -28.69
CA GLN A 585 36.08 19.85 -29.38
C GLN A 585 37.56 19.90 -28.95
N ASN A 586 37.82 19.75 -27.64
CA ASN A 586 39.17 19.77 -27.10
C ASN A 586 40.02 18.54 -27.50
N ASN A 587 39.39 17.40 -27.76
CA ASN A 587 40.06 16.15 -28.13
C ASN A 587 40.25 15.96 -29.65
N GLY A 588 39.84 16.93 -30.48
CA GLY A 588 40.05 16.88 -31.96
C GLY A 588 39.05 16.01 -32.71
N GLU A 589 38.02 15.49 -32.06
CA GLU A 589 36.95 14.67 -32.65
C GLU A 589 35.85 15.57 -33.27
N ARG A 590 36.20 16.33 -34.31
CA ARG A 590 35.40 17.47 -34.82
C ARG A 590 34.33 17.16 -35.85
N ASP A 591 33.97 15.94 -36.19
CA ASP A 591 33.14 15.74 -37.40
C ASP A 591 31.72 15.19 -37.26
N VAL A 592 31.14 15.05 -36.03
CA VAL A 592 29.82 14.40 -35.90
C VAL A 592 28.67 15.38 -35.59
N LEU A 593 28.94 16.58 -35.06
CA LEU A 593 27.88 17.52 -34.63
C LEU A 593 27.27 18.42 -35.73
N SER A 594 27.72 18.35 -36.97
CA SER A 594 27.25 19.24 -38.04
C SER A 594 25.93 18.87 -38.72
N THR A 595 25.40 17.65 -38.48
CA THR A 595 24.23 17.15 -39.22
C THR A 595 22.85 17.36 -38.56
N THR A 596 22.82 17.75 -37.30
CA THR A 596 21.53 17.95 -36.57
C THR A 596 21.06 19.42 -36.46
N ARG A 597 21.88 20.38 -36.95
CA ARG A 597 21.50 21.82 -36.89
C ARG A 597 20.68 22.34 -38.08
N CYS A 598 20.33 21.53 -39.04
CA CYS A 598 19.68 21.98 -40.30
C CYS A 598 18.18 21.64 -40.40
N ALA A 599 17.47 21.36 -39.29
CA ALA A 599 16.04 21.02 -39.37
C ALA A 599 15.06 22.02 -38.71
N ASN A 600 15.55 23.16 -38.20
CA ASN A 600 14.67 24.17 -37.57
C ASN A 600 14.92 25.60 -38.03
N ASP A 601 15.21 25.84 -39.31
CA ASP A 601 15.12 27.17 -39.92
C ASP A 601 13.85 27.25 -40.79
N ASN A 602 12.84 27.80 -40.19
CA ASN A 602 11.73 28.63 -40.63
C ASN A 602 11.24 28.57 -42.10
N PRO A 603 10.02 28.12 -42.37
CA PRO A 603 9.31 28.45 -43.60
C PRO A 603 8.13 29.40 -43.35
N PHE A 604 8.38 30.62 -42.94
CA PHE A 604 7.48 31.76 -43.16
C PHE A 604 8.30 32.97 -43.60
N GLY A 605 8.67 32.94 -44.87
CA GLY A 605 9.08 34.10 -45.62
C GLY A 605 7.83 34.85 -46.08
N GLU A 606 7.64 36.04 -45.53
CA GLU A 606 6.68 37.01 -46.01
C GLU A 606 6.95 37.34 -47.48
N SER A 607 5.87 37.34 -48.32
CA SER A 607 5.82 38.14 -49.51
C SER A 607 4.72 39.17 -49.38
N ILE A 608 5.16 40.39 -49.13
CA ILE A 608 4.41 41.63 -49.36
C ILE A 608 4.52 41.92 -50.84
N THR A 609 3.42 41.89 -51.55
CA THR A 609 2.89 42.94 -52.45
C THR A 609 1.42 42.64 -52.75
#